data_8d5ecf8133a1a03df28232e310d7968d
#
_entry.id   8d5ecf8133a1a03df28232e310d7968d
#
_cell.length_a   1.000
_cell.length_b   1.000
_cell.length_c   1.000
_cell.angle_alpha   90.00
_cell.angle_beta   90.00
_cell.angle_gamma   90.00
#
_symmetry.space_group_name_H-M   'P 1'
#
loop_
_entity.id
_entity.type
_entity.pdbx_description
1 polymer ?
#
loop_
_entity_poly.entity_id
_entity_poly.type
_entity_poly.pdbx_seq_one_letter_code
_entity_poly.pdbx_strand_id
1 'polypeptide(L)'
;MTRIVVIDNHGQFTHLEGRALRDIGVDTEILENDTDPADIEADGLVLSGGPDMDRVGRCAEYLDLDVPVLGICLGMQFLAEGLGGTTRSGDYGGYADVDVEILDAEDPLIGSLAPETRVWASHA
;
A
#
# COMPACT_ATOMS: atom_id res chain seq x y z
N MET A 1 -14.51 15.39 5.98
CA MET A 1 -14.10 14.64 4.77
C MET A 1 -12.90 13.78 5.09
N THR A 2 -12.93 12.52 4.68
CA THR A 2 -11.81 11.60 4.89
C THR A 2 -10.64 11.99 4.00
N ARG A 3 -9.46 12.06 4.60
CA ARG A 3 -8.24 12.38 3.89
C ARG A 3 -7.27 11.20 3.95
N ILE A 4 -6.86 10.71 2.79
CA ILE A 4 -5.88 9.64 2.65
C ILE A 4 -4.66 10.21 1.95
N VAL A 5 -3.50 10.05 2.55
CA VAL A 5 -2.22 10.45 1.95
C VAL A 5 -1.53 9.21 1.39
N VAL A 6 -1.09 9.29 0.15
CA VAL A 6 -0.28 8.25 -0.50
C VAL A 6 1.18 8.67 -0.36
N ILE A 7 1.98 7.80 0.22
CA ILE A 7 3.43 8.00 0.33
C ILE A 7 4.11 7.36 -0.88
N ASP A 8 4.83 8.18 -1.62
CA ASP A 8 5.49 7.76 -2.86
C ASP A 8 6.83 7.07 -2.58
N ASN A 9 6.86 5.76 -2.75
CA ASN A 9 8.08 4.95 -2.65
C ASN A 9 8.75 4.75 -4.02
N HIS A 10 8.51 5.67 -4.95
CA HIS A 10 9.09 5.69 -6.29
C HIS A 10 8.55 4.62 -7.22
N GLY A 11 7.34 4.12 -6.93
CA GLY A 11 6.66 3.14 -7.77
C GLY A 11 6.11 3.77 -9.05
N GLN A 12 6.09 2.98 -10.10
CA GLN A 12 5.57 3.45 -11.39
C GLN A 12 4.03 3.60 -11.38
N PHE A 13 3.33 3.04 -10.41
CA PHE A 13 1.87 3.10 -10.31
C PHE A 13 1.35 3.99 -9.18
N THR A 14 2.24 4.69 -8.46
CA THR A 14 1.85 5.52 -7.33
C THR A 14 0.79 6.55 -7.69
N HIS A 15 0.93 7.21 -8.84
CA HIS A 15 -0.05 8.19 -9.31
C HIS A 15 -1.43 7.58 -9.57
N LEU A 16 -1.48 6.30 -9.96
CA LEU A 16 -2.75 5.58 -10.18
C LEU A 16 -3.44 5.25 -8.86
N GLU A 17 -2.67 4.97 -7.82
CA GLU A 17 -3.20 4.76 -6.46
C GLU A 17 -3.90 6.03 -5.97
N GLY A 18 -3.24 7.18 -6.12
CA GLY A 18 -3.84 8.47 -5.78
C GLY A 18 -5.07 8.79 -6.62
N ARG A 19 -5.01 8.48 -7.92
CA ARG A 19 -6.14 8.70 -8.81
C ARG A 19 -7.35 7.85 -8.43
N ALA A 20 -7.14 6.57 -8.11
CA ALA A 20 -8.21 5.68 -7.71
C ALA A 20 -8.96 6.22 -6.49
N LEU A 21 -8.22 6.74 -5.50
CA LEU A 21 -8.82 7.35 -4.31
C LEU A 21 -9.62 8.61 -4.66
N ARG A 22 -9.07 9.48 -5.52
CA ARG A 22 -9.78 10.69 -5.95
C ARG A 22 -11.05 10.36 -6.73
N ASP A 23 -11.01 9.32 -7.57
CA ASP A 23 -12.16 8.92 -8.37
C ASP A 23 -13.36 8.46 -7.52
N ILE A 24 -13.11 7.99 -6.30
CA ILE A 24 -14.19 7.62 -5.36
C ILE A 24 -14.51 8.74 -4.37
N GLY A 25 -13.98 9.93 -4.58
CA GLY A 25 -14.35 11.13 -3.81
C GLY A 25 -13.55 11.33 -2.52
N VAL A 26 -12.42 10.65 -2.36
CA VAL A 26 -11.54 10.82 -1.19
C VAL A 26 -10.60 12.00 -1.41
N ASP A 27 -10.44 12.85 -0.39
CA ASP A 27 -9.40 13.89 -0.40
C ASP A 27 -8.04 13.21 -0.31
N THR A 28 -7.24 13.33 -1.36
CA THR A 28 -6.00 12.57 -1.51
C THR A 28 -4.88 13.46 -1.99
N GLU A 29 -3.72 13.30 -1.37
CA GLU A 29 -2.47 13.92 -1.78
C GLU A 29 -1.39 12.85 -1.84
N ILE A 30 -0.49 12.97 -2.83
CA ILE A 30 0.69 12.12 -2.94
C ILE A 30 1.87 12.93 -2.41
N LEU A 31 2.53 12.41 -1.38
CA LEU A 31 3.70 13.05 -0.78
C LEU A 31 4.93 12.18 -0.96
N GLU A 32 6.08 12.85 -1.13
CA GLU A 32 7.36 12.16 -1.18
C GLU A 32 7.64 11.45 0.15
N ASN A 33 8.36 10.34 0.08
CA ASN A 33 8.64 9.54 1.28
C ASN A 33 9.74 10.12 2.18
N ASP A 34 10.26 11.30 1.86
CA ASP A 34 11.13 12.09 2.73
C ASP A 34 10.39 13.22 3.48
N THR A 35 9.08 13.30 3.31
CA THR A 35 8.24 14.28 3.99
C THR A 35 8.33 14.10 5.50
N ASP A 36 8.49 15.21 6.23
CA ASP A 36 8.51 15.17 7.69
C ASP A 36 7.14 14.66 8.20
N PRO A 37 7.10 13.65 9.07
CA PRO A 37 5.84 13.16 9.64
C PRO A 37 5.00 14.26 10.27
N ALA A 38 5.62 15.30 10.83
CA ALA A 38 4.91 16.42 11.43
C ALA A 38 4.09 17.23 10.41
N ASP A 39 4.44 17.13 9.13
CA ASP A 39 3.75 17.82 8.04
C ASP A 39 2.63 16.98 7.40
N ILE A 40 2.42 15.77 7.88
CA ILE A 40 1.40 14.88 7.35
C ILE A 40 0.14 14.96 8.19
N GLU A 41 -0.94 15.42 7.58
CA GLU A 41 -2.29 15.41 8.15
C GLU A 41 -3.14 14.45 7.34
N ALA A 42 -3.52 13.31 7.92
CA ALA A 42 -4.29 12.29 7.24
C ALA A 42 -5.10 11.45 8.22
N ASP A 43 -6.21 10.92 7.73
CA ASP A 43 -7.01 9.93 8.45
C ASP A 43 -6.50 8.52 8.20
N GLY A 44 -5.71 8.32 7.15
CA GLY A 44 -5.07 7.07 6.81
C GLY A 44 -3.96 7.29 5.81
N LEU A 45 -3.07 6.31 5.69
CA LEU A 45 -1.93 6.33 4.77
C LEU A 45 -1.96 5.13 3.84
N VAL A 46 -1.50 5.36 2.61
CA VAL A 46 -1.13 4.29 1.69
C VAL A 46 0.37 4.37 1.45
N LEU A 47 1.09 3.29 1.72
CA LEU A 47 2.49 3.16 1.36
C LEU A 47 2.56 2.50 0.00
N SER A 48 3.01 3.23 -1.00
CA SER A 48 3.00 2.75 -2.37
C SER A 48 4.02 1.64 -2.63
N GLY A 49 3.88 0.99 -3.77
CA GLY A 49 4.93 0.15 -4.32
C GLY A 49 6.16 0.96 -4.69
N GLY A 50 7.23 0.27 -4.97
CA GLY A 50 8.48 0.89 -5.37
C GLY A 50 9.51 -0.15 -5.77
N PRO A 51 10.66 0.31 -6.30
CA PRO A 51 11.67 -0.61 -6.85
C PRO A 51 12.60 -1.21 -5.80
N ASP A 52 12.74 -0.59 -4.63
CA ASP A 52 13.83 -0.91 -3.72
C ASP A 52 13.47 -0.63 -2.27
N MET A 53 13.59 -1.66 -1.43
CA MET A 53 13.34 -1.56 0.01
C MET A 53 14.28 -0.54 0.70
N ASP A 54 15.46 -0.30 0.15
CA ASP A 54 16.40 0.69 0.70
C ASP A 54 16.00 2.13 0.37
N ARG A 55 14.96 2.33 -0.43
CA ARG A 55 14.51 3.66 -0.87
C ARG A 55 13.15 4.06 -0.31
N VAL A 56 12.76 3.49 0.81
CA VAL A 56 11.47 3.80 1.46
C VAL A 56 11.51 5.07 2.33
N GLY A 57 12.64 5.74 2.35
CA GLY A 57 12.78 7.01 3.05
C GLY A 57 12.40 6.94 4.52
N ARG A 58 11.42 7.76 4.91
CA ARG A 58 10.99 7.92 6.30
C ARG A 58 9.77 7.06 6.65
N CYS A 59 9.45 6.02 5.87
CA CYS A 59 8.26 5.20 6.11
C CYS A 59 8.18 4.61 7.52
N ALA A 60 9.32 4.27 8.14
CA ALA A 60 9.33 3.76 9.51
C ALA A 60 8.75 4.78 10.51
N GLU A 61 8.99 6.07 10.28
CA GLU A 61 8.48 7.14 11.14
C GLU A 61 6.97 7.33 10.95
N TYR A 62 6.44 7.03 9.76
CA TYR A 62 5.02 7.18 9.49
C TYR A 62 4.18 6.14 10.24
N LEU A 63 4.75 5.01 10.62
CA LEU A 63 4.06 3.99 11.41
C LEU A 63 3.73 4.48 12.81
N ASP A 64 4.38 5.54 13.27
CA ASP A 64 4.12 6.14 14.59
C ASP A 64 3.00 7.18 14.56
N LEU A 65 2.38 7.43 13.42
CA LEU A 65 1.34 8.45 13.26
C LEU A 65 -0.05 8.04 13.76
N ASP A 66 -0.23 6.88 14.32
CA ASP A 66 -1.49 6.41 14.91
C ASP A 66 -2.70 6.54 13.96
N VAL A 67 -2.50 6.20 12.71
CA VAL A 67 -3.56 6.13 11.69
C VAL A 67 -3.48 4.77 10.98
N PRO A 68 -4.60 4.29 10.40
CA PRO A 68 -4.55 3.08 9.58
C PRO A 68 -3.60 3.22 8.41
N VAL A 69 -2.90 2.15 8.09
CA VAL A 69 -1.92 2.10 7.00
C VAL A 69 -2.21 0.92 6.09
N LEU A 70 -2.30 1.19 4.80
CA LEU A 70 -2.39 0.16 3.77
C LEU A 70 -1.06 0.12 3.00
N GLY A 71 -0.41 -1.03 2.96
CA GLY A 71 0.79 -1.23 2.16
C GLY A 71 0.49 -1.96 0.85
N ILE A 72 1.01 -1.43 -0.24
CA ILE A 72 0.84 -2.01 -1.58
C ILE A 72 2.21 -2.46 -2.08
N CYS A 73 2.34 -3.75 -2.43
CA CYS A 73 3.56 -4.35 -2.96
C CYS A 73 4.76 -4.09 -2.04
N LEU A 74 5.70 -3.23 -2.42
CA LEU A 74 6.85 -2.85 -1.57
C LEU A 74 6.40 -2.30 -0.22
N GLY A 75 5.34 -1.49 -0.20
CA GLY A 75 4.77 -0.97 1.04
C GLY A 75 4.29 -2.08 1.98
N MET A 76 3.68 -3.12 1.43
CA MET A 76 3.26 -4.29 2.19
C MET A 76 4.48 -5.04 2.76
N GLN A 77 5.51 -5.24 1.95
CA GLN A 77 6.74 -5.91 2.37
C GLN A 77 7.43 -5.12 3.49
N PHE A 78 7.47 -3.80 3.35
CA PHE A 78 8.01 -2.92 4.37
C PHE A 78 7.24 -3.05 5.70
N LEU A 79 5.91 -3.06 5.65
CA LEU A 79 5.07 -3.26 6.83
C LEU A 79 5.35 -4.60 7.50
N ALA A 80 5.46 -5.68 6.71
CA ALA A 80 5.74 -7.00 7.25
C ALA A 80 7.04 -7.02 8.05
N GLU A 81 8.11 -6.45 7.49
CA GLU A 81 9.40 -6.36 8.19
C GLU A 81 9.34 -5.43 9.40
N GLY A 82 8.67 -4.30 9.26
CA GLY A 82 8.54 -3.31 10.34
C GLY A 82 7.74 -3.82 11.54
N LEU A 83 6.88 -4.80 11.33
CA LEU A 83 6.09 -5.43 12.38
C LEU A 83 6.72 -6.73 12.90
N GLY A 84 7.96 -7.01 12.56
CA GLY A 84 8.69 -8.17 13.06
C GLY A 84 8.63 -9.42 12.19
N GLY A 85 8.00 -9.32 11.02
CA GLY A 85 7.97 -10.39 10.04
C GLY A 85 9.23 -10.43 9.18
N THR A 86 9.26 -11.36 8.25
CA THR A 86 10.36 -11.49 7.30
C THR A 86 9.84 -11.51 5.87
N THR A 87 10.64 -10.94 4.96
CA THR A 87 10.40 -11.04 3.53
C THR A 87 11.59 -11.75 2.89
N ARG A 88 11.35 -12.43 1.79
CA ARG A 88 12.40 -13.12 1.04
C ARG A 88 12.06 -13.14 -0.44
N SER A 89 13.08 -13.26 -1.28
CA SER A 89 12.88 -13.51 -2.70
C SER A 89 12.26 -14.90 -2.89
N GLY A 90 11.20 -14.96 -3.70
CA GLY A 90 10.53 -16.20 -4.04
C GLY A 90 10.80 -16.61 -5.47
N ASP A 91 10.38 -17.83 -5.81
CA ASP A 91 10.52 -18.37 -7.15
C ASP A 91 9.31 -18.01 -8.05
N TYR A 92 8.34 -17.28 -7.51
CA TYR A 92 7.07 -16.98 -8.15
C TYR A 92 6.94 -15.50 -8.43
N GLY A 93 7.43 -15.09 -9.58
CA GLY A 93 7.14 -13.79 -10.13
C GLY A 93 6.26 -13.94 -11.36
N GLY A 94 5.74 -12.84 -11.89
CA GLY A 94 5.04 -12.90 -13.16
C GLY A 94 3.98 -11.84 -13.35
N TYR A 95 3.36 -11.94 -14.51
CA TYR A 95 2.32 -11.03 -14.97
C TYR A 95 1.19 -11.88 -15.54
N ALA A 96 0.09 -11.97 -14.85
CA ALA A 96 -1.03 -12.82 -15.28
C ALA A 96 -2.32 -12.48 -14.56
N ASP A 97 -3.43 -12.89 -15.17
CA ASP A 97 -4.70 -12.98 -14.45
C ASP A 97 -4.61 -14.13 -13.45
N VAL A 98 -4.98 -13.86 -12.21
CA VAL A 98 -5.00 -14.87 -11.17
C VAL A 98 -6.29 -14.78 -10.37
N ASP A 99 -6.73 -15.93 -9.86
CA ASP A 99 -7.86 -15.99 -8.95
C ASP A 99 -7.33 -15.94 -7.52
N VAL A 100 -7.87 -14.99 -6.75
CA VAL A 100 -7.47 -14.79 -5.35
C VAL A 100 -8.62 -15.28 -4.47
N GLU A 101 -8.31 -16.21 -3.57
CA GLU A 101 -9.27 -16.69 -2.57
C GLU A 101 -9.27 -15.73 -1.38
N ILE A 102 -10.47 -15.30 -0.99
CA ILE A 102 -10.64 -14.43 0.18
C ILE A 102 -10.92 -15.32 1.39
N LEU A 103 -9.96 -15.42 2.29
CA LEU A 103 -10.03 -16.33 3.43
C LEU A 103 -10.93 -15.84 4.56
N ASP A 104 -11.12 -14.52 4.65
CA ASP A 104 -11.97 -13.90 5.67
C ASP A 104 -13.02 -13.01 5.00
N ALA A 105 -14.24 -13.52 4.93
CA ALA A 105 -15.37 -12.81 4.32
C ALA A 105 -15.82 -11.60 5.17
N GLU A 106 -15.33 -11.48 6.41
CA GLU A 106 -15.66 -10.36 7.30
C GLU A 106 -14.57 -9.28 7.33
N ASP A 107 -13.48 -9.48 6.57
CA ASP A 107 -12.43 -8.46 6.46
C ASP A 107 -13.03 -7.14 5.95
N PRO A 108 -12.80 -6.01 6.65
CA PRO A 108 -13.43 -4.74 6.30
C PRO A 108 -12.96 -4.18 4.95
N LEU A 109 -11.80 -4.58 4.46
CA LEU A 109 -11.26 -4.08 3.20
C LEU A 109 -11.67 -4.95 2.01
N ILE A 110 -11.50 -6.26 2.10
CA ILE A 110 -11.66 -7.17 0.97
C ILE A 110 -12.75 -8.22 1.16
N GLY A 111 -13.39 -8.29 2.32
CA GLY A 111 -14.38 -9.33 2.61
C GLY A 111 -15.54 -9.38 1.62
N SER A 112 -15.94 -8.23 1.06
CA SER A 112 -17.01 -8.17 0.07
C SER A 112 -16.67 -8.83 -1.26
N LEU A 113 -15.40 -9.15 -1.49
CA LEU A 113 -14.92 -9.85 -2.69
C LEU A 113 -14.94 -11.37 -2.54
N ALA A 114 -15.26 -11.87 -1.33
CA ALA A 114 -15.31 -13.30 -1.06
C ALA A 114 -16.42 -14.00 -1.88
N PRO A 115 -16.27 -15.31 -2.18
CA PRO A 115 -15.15 -16.16 -1.77
C PRO A 115 -13.90 -16.03 -2.63
N GLU A 116 -14.03 -15.51 -3.82
CA GLU A 116 -12.93 -15.47 -4.80
C GLU A 116 -13.11 -14.29 -5.74
N THR A 117 -12.01 -13.69 -6.15
CA THR A 117 -12.01 -12.62 -7.14
C THR A 117 -10.83 -12.77 -8.09
N ARG A 118 -11.01 -12.34 -9.33
CA ARG A 118 -9.93 -12.36 -10.31
C ARG A 118 -9.22 -11.01 -10.33
N VAL A 119 -7.91 -11.05 -10.30
CA VAL A 119 -7.06 -9.86 -10.34
C VAL A 119 -5.92 -10.05 -11.33
N TRP A 120 -5.31 -8.97 -11.74
CA TRP A 120 -4.08 -8.99 -12.51
C TRP A 120 -2.89 -8.95 -11.53
N ALA A 121 -2.06 -9.96 -11.55
CA ALA A 121 -0.82 -9.99 -10.78
C ALA A 121 0.31 -9.42 -11.63
N SER A 122 1.10 -8.51 -11.05
CA SER A 122 2.24 -7.88 -11.70
C SER A 122 3.34 -7.72 -10.66
N HIS A 123 4.30 -8.65 -10.68
CA HIS A 123 5.41 -8.63 -9.74
C HIS A 123 6.61 -9.40 -10.29
N ALA A 124 7.80 -9.00 -9.86
CA ALA A 124 9.04 -9.66 -10.23
C ALA A 124 9.39 -10.82 -9.29
#